data_ddfb79db1ad1e7429bbeabe03e8a3ba0
#
_entry.id   ddfb79db1ad1e7429bbeabe03e8a3ba0
#
_cell.length_a   1.000
_cell.length_b   1.000
_cell.length_c   1.000
_cell.angle_alpha   90.00
_cell.angle_beta   90.00
_cell.angle_gamma   90.00
#
_symmetry.space_group_name_H-M   'P 1'
#
loop_
_entity.id
_entity.type
_entity.pdbx_description
1 polymer ?
#
loop_
_entity_poly.entity_id
_entity_poly.type
_entity_poly.pdbx_seq_one_letter_code
_entity_poly.pdbx_strand_id
1 'polypeptide(L)'
;MRDNAKFYDVAASLKSESVLKVTGVVCERESKNPNLPTGDIEVEVSELELLNTSKDIPFEISDDTTALEDTRLKYRYLDIRRRSVTNNLVVRHKITMAIRNFLDKENFLEVETPILCKSTPEGARDYLVPSRVNNGKFFALPI
;
A
#
# COMPACT_ATOMS: atom_id res chain seq x y z
N MET A 1 18.52 -1.19 35.21
CA MET A 1 19.83 -1.14 34.54
C MET A 1 19.73 -1.85 33.23
N ARG A 2 19.92 -1.11 32.17
CA ARG A 2 19.76 -1.65 30.79
C ARG A 2 21.06 -2.28 30.34
N ASP A 3 21.35 -3.49 30.80
CA ASP A 3 22.56 -4.24 30.40
C ASP A 3 22.32 -5.07 29.13
N ASN A 4 21.69 -4.47 28.11
CA ASN A 4 21.58 -5.11 26.80
C ASN A 4 22.44 -4.41 25.74
N ALA A 5 23.71 -4.09 26.12
CA ALA A 5 24.72 -3.58 25.19
C ALA A 5 24.91 -4.51 23.96
N LYS A 6 24.61 -5.81 24.14
CA LYS A 6 24.77 -6.84 23.09
C LYS A 6 23.91 -6.60 21.83
N PHE A 7 22.76 -5.95 21.94
CA PHE A 7 21.86 -5.68 20.80
C PHE A 7 21.84 -4.22 20.38
N TYR A 8 22.46 -3.35 21.18
CA TYR A 8 22.42 -1.90 20.95
C TYR A 8 23.04 -1.52 19.60
N ASP A 9 24.20 -2.06 19.27
CA ASP A 9 24.88 -1.75 18.01
C ASP A 9 24.08 -2.21 16.79
N VAL A 10 23.48 -3.41 16.89
CA VAL A 10 22.59 -3.91 15.84
C VAL A 10 21.35 -3.02 15.72
N ALA A 11 20.70 -2.72 16.84
CA ALA A 11 19.51 -1.88 16.87
C ALA A 11 19.77 -0.46 16.34
N ALA A 12 20.92 0.12 16.68
CA ALA A 12 21.33 1.45 16.21
C ALA A 12 21.65 1.50 14.72
N SER A 13 22.05 0.36 14.12
CA SER A 13 22.31 0.25 12.68
C SER A 13 21.08 -0.01 11.81
N LEU A 14 19.93 -0.28 12.43
CA LEU A 14 18.70 -0.62 11.72
C LEU A 14 18.16 0.59 10.97
N LYS A 15 17.72 0.33 9.74
CA LYS A 15 16.97 1.29 8.94
C LYS A 15 15.47 1.05 9.08
N SER A 16 14.71 2.10 8.87
CA SER A 16 13.25 2.03 8.73
C SER A 16 12.87 0.94 7.71
N GLU A 17 11.82 0.19 7.97
CA GLU A 17 11.34 -0.93 7.11
C GLU A 17 12.23 -2.19 7.13
N SER A 18 13.25 -2.28 7.99
CA SER A 18 13.97 -3.54 8.22
C SER A 18 13.07 -4.55 8.92
N VAL A 19 13.24 -5.83 8.62
CA VAL A 19 12.45 -6.92 9.20
C VAL A 19 13.28 -7.62 10.27
N LEU A 20 12.70 -7.72 11.46
CA LEU A 20 13.35 -8.29 12.63
C LEU A 20 12.51 -9.44 13.19
N LYS A 21 13.21 -10.42 13.80
CA LYS A 21 12.62 -11.38 14.71
C LYS A 21 13.12 -11.08 16.11
N VAL A 22 12.20 -10.94 17.03
CA VAL A 22 12.50 -10.59 18.42
C VAL A 22 11.92 -11.65 19.33
N THR A 23 12.74 -12.13 20.29
CA THR A 23 12.29 -12.99 21.39
C THR A 23 12.46 -12.20 22.68
N GLY A 24 11.46 -12.28 23.57
CA GLY A 24 11.52 -11.53 24.83
C GLY A 24 10.32 -11.78 25.72
N VAL A 25 10.28 -11.08 26.84
CA VAL A 25 9.20 -11.16 27.84
C VAL A 25 8.33 -9.92 27.69
N VAL A 26 7.01 -10.16 27.65
CA VAL A 26 6.04 -9.06 27.64
C VAL A 26 5.94 -8.50 29.07
N CYS A 27 6.14 -7.20 29.20
CA CYS A 27 6.03 -6.49 30.47
C CYS A 27 5.13 -5.25 30.35
N GLU A 28 4.72 -4.69 31.47
CA GLU A 28 3.96 -3.46 31.50
C GLU A 28 4.88 -2.28 31.14
N ARG A 29 4.40 -1.38 30.31
CA ARG A 29 5.14 -0.22 29.87
C ARG A 29 5.19 0.86 30.94
N GLU A 30 6.37 1.39 31.23
CA GLU A 30 6.52 2.50 32.19
C GLU A 30 5.75 3.75 31.75
N SER A 31 5.81 4.07 30.44
CA SER A 31 5.09 5.19 29.85
C SER A 31 4.05 4.68 28.85
N LYS A 32 2.80 4.55 29.31
CA LYS A 32 1.69 4.06 28.49
C LYS A 32 1.37 4.99 27.33
N ASN A 33 1.11 4.41 26.16
CA ASN A 33 0.71 5.17 24.96
C ASN A 33 -0.76 4.90 24.60
N PRO A 34 -1.69 5.80 24.94
CA PRO A 34 -3.13 5.60 24.70
C PRO A 34 -3.50 5.58 23.20
N ASN A 35 -2.59 5.99 22.31
CA ASN A 35 -2.82 6.03 20.88
C ASN A 35 -2.56 4.69 20.17
N LEU A 36 -2.06 3.69 20.91
CA LEU A 36 -1.80 2.35 20.39
C LEU A 36 -2.69 1.32 21.08
N PRO A 37 -3.27 0.35 20.36
CA PRO A 37 -4.09 -0.73 20.94
C PRO A 37 -3.34 -1.56 21.99
N THR A 38 -2.01 -1.67 21.85
CA THR A 38 -1.10 -2.39 22.76
C THR A 38 -0.15 -1.44 23.50
N GLY A 39 -0.58 -0.21 23.69
CA GLY A 39 0.28 0.85 24.27
C GLY A 39 0.59 0.70 25.75
N ASP A 40 -0.08 -0.24 26.45
CA ASP A 40 0.14 -0.54 27.87
C ASP A 40 1.27 -1.54 28.10
N ILE A 41 1.72 -2.24 27.07
CA ILE A 41 2.72 -3.29 27.14
C ILE A 41 3.91 -3.01 26.24
N GLU A 42 5.05 -3.57 26.60
CA GLU A 42 6.27 -3.60 25.79
C GLU A 42 6.94 -4.96 25.90
N VAL A 43 7.92 -5.22 25.04
CA VAL A 43 8.68 -6.47 25.04
C VAL A 43 10.10 -6.16 25.49
N GLU A 44 10.50 -6.74 26.62
CA GLU A 44 11.90 -6.77 27.05
C GLU A 44 12.63 -7.84 26.23
N VAL A 45 13.52 -7.38 25.34
CA VAL A 45 14.15 -8.22 24.31
C VAL A 45 15.30 -9.02 24.91
N SER A 46 15.23 -10.35 24.76
CA SER A 46 16.32 -11.29 25.11
C SER A 46 17.15 -11.71 23.90
N GLU A 47 16.52 -11.77 22.70
CA GLU A 47 17.17 -12.13 21.44
C GLU A 47 16.65 -11.25 20.31
N LEU A 48 17.56 -10.85 19.42
CA LEU A 48 17.25 -10.06 18.24
C LEU A 48 17.97 -10.65 17.04
N GLU A 49 17.19 -11.00 16.02
CA GLU A 49 17.66 -11.52 14.74
C GLU A 49 17.24 -10.58 13.61
N LEU A 50 18.18 -10.08 12.84
CA LEU A 50 17.89 -9.29 11.64
C LEU A 50 17.60 -10.24 10.48
N LEU A 51 16.32 -10.31 10.06
CA LEU A 51 15.88 -11.18 8.97
C LEU A 51 16.14 -10.54 7.60
N ASN A 52 15.93 -9.22 7.49
CA ASN A 52 16.17 -8.51 6.24
C ASN A 52 16.42 -7.02 6.50
N THR A 53 17.36 -6.46 5.76
CA THR A 53 17.65 -5.02 5.79
C THR A 53 16.87 -4.30 4.69
N SER A 54 16.38 -3.10 4.98
CA SER A 54 15.82 -2.25 3.95
C SER A 54 16.89 -1.35 3.31
N LYS A 55 16.62 -0.90 2.08
CA LYS A 55 17.30 0.26 1.50
C LYS A 55 16.70 1.54 2.09
N ASP A 56 17.40 2.66 1.89
CA ASP A 56 16.84 3.95 2.27
C ASP A 56 15.56 4.23 1.48
N ILE A 57 14.48 4.55 2.19
CA ILE A 57 13.20 4.89 1.56
C ILE A 57 13.24 6.33 1.04
N PRO A 58 12.69 6.61 -0.14
CA PRO A 58 12.75 7.93 -0.77
C PRO A 58 11.97 9.01 -0.02
N PHE A 59 11.03 8.64 0.86
CA PHE A 59 10.27 9.53 1.72
C PHE A 59 9.65 8.74 2.87
N GLU A 60 9.33 9.44 3.96
CA GLU A 60 8.66 8.85 5.11
C GLU A 60 7.21 8.46 4.78
N ILE A 61 6.80 7.24 5.18
CA ILE A 61 5.44 6.73 4.98
C ILE A 61 4.54 7.29 6.11
N SER A 62 4.33 8.59 6.05
CA SER A 62 3.51 9.36 7.00
C SER A 62 2.56 10.28 6.22
N ASP A 63 1.41 10.61 6.81
CA ASP A 63 0.49 11.57 6.21
C ASP A 63 1.06 12.99 6.21
N ASP A 64 2.02 13.29 7.09
CA ASP A 64 2.71 14.56 7.20
C ASP A 64 3.94 14.69 6.28
N THR A 65 4.15 13.73 5.37
CA THR A 65 5.29 13.74 4.45
C THR A 65 5.31 15.01 3.60
N THR A 66 6.49 15.63 3.48
CA THR A 66 6.74 16.80 2.61
C THR A 66 7.20 16.41 1.21
N ALA A 67 7.20 15.11 0.88
CA ALA A 67 7.64 14.61 -0.42
C ALA A 67 6.77 15.14 -1.57
N LEU A 68 7.42 15.60 -2.63
CA LEU A 68 6.76 16.09 -3.83
C LEU A 68 5.91 15.00 -4.50
N GLU A 69 4.86 15.40 -5.19
CA GLU A 69 3.93 14.49 -5.85
C GLU A 69 4.63 13.58 -6.85
N ASP A 70 5.55 14.10 -7.64
CA ASP A 70 6.32 13.30 -8.61
C ASP A 70 7.09 12.15 -7.94
N THR A 71 7.69 12.41 -6.78
CA THR A 71 8.38 11.38 -6.00
C THR A 71 7.40 10.34 -5.48
N ARG A 72 6.25 10.76 -4.97
CA ARG A 72 5.20 9.87 -4.48
C ARG A 72 4.58 9.03 -5.60
N LEU A 73 4.39 9.60 -6.78
CA LEU A 73 3.90 8.87 -7.95
C LEU A 73 4.94 7.87 -8.48
N LYS A 74 6.22 8.23 -8.48
CA LYS A 74 7.32 7.34 -8.87
C LYS A 74 7.41 6.11 -7.95
N TYR A 75 7.21 6.32 -6.66
CA TYR A 75 7.24 5.26 -5.64
C TYR A 75 5.84 4.98 -5.09
N ARG A 76 4.87 4.85 -5.98
CA ARG A 76 3.45 4.72 -5.64
C ARG A 76 3.15 3.60 -4.66
N TYR A 77 3.90 2.49 -4.73
CA TYR A 77 3.77 1.35 -3.81
C TYR A 77 4.08 1.70 -2.34
N LEU A 78 4.89 2.75 -2.08
CA LEU A 78 5.10 3.30 -0.74
C LEU A 78 4.00 4.30 -0.37
N ASP A 79 3.64 5.18 -1.31
CA ASP A 79 2.63 6.22 -1.08
C ASP A 79 1.25 5.65 -0.71
N ILE A 80 0.84 4.54 -1.33
CA ILE A 80 -0.43 3.88 -0.99
C ILE A 80 -0.47 3.27 0.41
N ARG A 81 0.65 3.14 1.10
CA ARG A 81 0.75 2.68 2.49
C ARG A 81 0.47 3.79 3.51
N ARG A 82 0.45 5.05 3.09
CA ARG A 82 0.04 6.17 3.94
C ARG A 82 -1.44 6.01 4.30
N ARG A 83 -1.76 6.30 5.55
CA ARG A 83 -3.11 6.06 6.10
C ARG A 83 -4.20 6.78 5.31
N SER A 84 -3.99 8.04 4.94
CA SER A 84 -4.92 8.83 4.13
C SER A 84 -5.17 8.19 2.77
N VAL A 85 -4.13 7.75 2.07
CA VAL A 85 -4.23 7.13 0.74
C VAL A 85 -4.87 5.74 0.84
N THR A 86 -4.46 4.93 1.83
CA THR A 86 -5.09 3.62 2.10
C THR A 86 -6.58 3.79 2.38
N ASN A 87 -6.98 4.76 3.21
CA ASN A 87 -8.38 5.03 3.50
C ASN A 87 -9.18 5.38 2.24
N ASN A 88 -8.62 6.19 1.34
CA ASN A 88 -9.27 6.50 0.07
C ASN A 88 -9.51 5.24 -0.79
N LEU A 89 -8.54 4.32 -0.82
CA LEU A 89 -8.71 3.03 -1.51
C LEU A 89 -9.79 2.17 -0.86
N VAL A 90 -9.83 2.12 0.47
CA VAL A 90 -10.87 1.41 1.24
C VAL A 90 -12.25 2.00 0.97
N VAL A 91 -12.39 3.33 0.97
CA VAL A 91 -13.67 4.00 0.67
C VAL A 91 -14.10 3.70 -0.76
N ARG A 92 -13.20 3.82 -1.74
CA ARG A 92 -13.49 3.46 -3.14
C ARG A 92 -13.98 2.02 -3.26
N HIS A 93 -13.29 1.08 -2.61
CA HIS A 93 -13.71 -0.33 -2.59
C HIS A 93 -15.13 -0.49 -2.03
N LYS A 94 -15.42 0.12 -0.88
CA LYS A 94 -16.74 0.06 -0.25
C LYS A 94 -17.85 0.62 -1.15
N ILE A 95 -17.59 1.74 -1.83
CA ILE A 95 -18.55 2.34 -2.77
C ILE A 95 -18.81 1.37 -3.94
N THR A 96 -17.76 0.83 -4.55
CA THR A 96 -17.91 -0.15 -5.65
C THR A 96 -18.71 -1.36 -5.22
N MET A 97 -18.41 -1.92 -4.04
CA MET A 97 -19.15 -3.06 -3.50
C MET A 97 -20.63 -2.72 -3.19
N ALA A 98 -20.87 -1.52 -2.67
CA ALA A 98 -22.25 -1.08 -2.40
C ALA A 98 -23.09 -0.99 -3.70
N ILE A 99 -22.51 -0.43 -4.78
CA ILE A 99 -23.16 -0.34 -6.08
C ILE A 99 -23.43 -1.73 -6.66
N ARG A 100 -22.42 -2.62 -6.65
CA ARG A 100 -22.58 -4.00 -7.12
C ARG A 100 -23.66 -4.75 -6.37
N ASN A 101 -23.61 -4.71 -5.04
CA ASN A 101 -24.61 -5.37 -4.19
C ASN A 101 -26.02 -4.79 -4.38
N PHE A 102 -26.17 -3.51 -4.65
CA PHE A 102 -27.44 -2.89 -4.94
C PHE A 102 -28.01 -3.40 -6.28
N LEU A 103 -27.21 -3.36 -7.34
CA LEU A 103 -27.62 -3.81 -8.66
C LEU A 103 -27.94 -5.31 -8.69
N ASP A 104 -27.14 -6.12 -8.01
CA ASP A 104 -27.38 -7.56 -7.88
C ASP A 104 -28.74 -7.86 -7.23
N LYS A 105 -29.12 -7.14 -6.17
CA LYS A 105 -30.44 -7.24 -5.53
C LYS A 105 -31.60 -6.85 -6.44
N GLU A 106 -31.34 -5.93 -7.38
CA GLU A 106 -32.31 -5.51 -8.39
C GLU A 106 -32.30 -6.44 -9.63
N ASN A 107 -31.61 -7.58 -9.55
CA ASN A 107 -31.45 -8.59 -10.62
C ASN A 107 -30.70 -8.09 -11.86
N PHE A 108 -29.79 -7.13 -11.73
CA PHE A 108 -28.86 -6.78 -12.78
C PHE A 108 -27.66 -7.73 -12.76
N LEU A 109 -27.26 -8.19 -13.94
CA LEU A 109 -26.07 -9.02 -14.11
C LEU A 109 -24.87 -8.14 -14.51
N GLU A 110 -23.77 -8.20 -13.75
CA GLU A 110 -22.50 -7.58 -14.15
C GLU A 110 -21.84 -8.44 -15.23
N VAL A 111 -21.58 -7.86 -16.41
CA VAL A 111 -20.92 -8.53 -17.52
C VAL A 111 -19.62 -7.83 -17.84
N GLU A 112 -18.50 -8.55 -17.78
CA GLU A 112 -17.20 -8.05 -18.22
C GLU A 112 -17.13 -8.08 -19.75
N THR A 113 -16.88 -6.92 -20.34
CA THR A 113 -16.64 -6.79 -21.78
C THR A 113 -15.16 -6.60 -22.08
N PRO A 114 -14.66 -6.95 -23.30
CA PRO A 114 -13.28 -6.70 -23.68
C PRO A 114 -12.91 -5.22 -23.56
N ILE A 115 -11.78 -4.93 -22.92
CA ILE A 115 -11.27 -3.55 -22.78
C ILE A 115 -10.80 -3.02 -24.13
N LEU A 116 -10.16 -3.88 -24.95
CA LEU A 116 -9.74 -3.53 -26.30
C LEU A 116 -10.81 -3.97 -27.28
N CYS A 117 -11.38 -3.04 -28.02
CA CYS A 117 -12.40 -3.31 -29.02
C CYS A 117 -12.09 -2.58 -30.34
N LYS A 118 -13.02 -2.63 -31.28
CA LYS A 118 -12.94 -1.87 -32.52
C LYS A 118 -13.33 -0.41 -32.23
N SER A 119 -12.60 0.54 -32.85
CA SER A 119 -12.99 1.96 -32.82
C SER A 119 -14.42 2.17 -33.27
N THR A 120 -15.17 2.95 -32.52
CA THR A 120 -16.53 3.35 -32.85
C THR A 120 -16.56 4.82 -33.28
N PRO A 121 -17.40 5.20 -34.27
CA PRO A 121 -17.48 6.59 -34.72
C PRO A 121 -18.21 7.52 -33.75
N GLU A 122 -18.70 6.98 -32.62
CA GLU A 122 -19.52 7.70 -31.66
C GLU A 122 -18.64 8.24 -30.51
N GLY A 123 -18.64 9.55 -30.30
CA GLY A 123 -18.07 10.20 -29.12
C GLY A 123 -16.74 10.90 -29.34
N ALA A 124 -15.99 11.07 -28.25
CA ALA A 124 -14.67 11.68 -28.23
C ALA A 124 -13.62 10.74 -28.88
N ARG A 125 -12.43 11.27 -29.13
CA ARG A 125 -11.35 10.50 -29.77
C ARG A 125 -10.98 9.26 -28.97
N ASP A 126 -11.09 8.09 -29.60
CA ASP A 126 -10.61 6.82 -29.07
C ASP A 126 -9.09 6.83 -28.89
N TYR A 127 -8.63 6.13 -27.88
CA TYR A 127 -7.20 5.85 -27.74
C TYR A 127 -6.83 4.61 -28.55
N LEU A 128 -6.05 4.78 -29.62
CA LEU A 128 -5.70 3.70 -30.53
C LEU A 128 -4.50 2.90 -30.02
N VAL A 129 -4.63 1.57 -30.05
CA VAL A 129 -3.58 0.62 -29.66
C VAL A 129 -3.18 -0.22 -30.89
N PRO A 130 -1.94 -0.11 -31.38
CA PRO A 130 -1.49 -0.90 -32.53
C PRO A 130 -1.54 -2.40 -32.26
N SER A 131 -2.06 -3.17 -33.22
CA SER A 131 -2.07 -4.63 -33.14
C SER A 131 -0.71 -5.20 -33.56
N ARG A 132 -0.10 -6.02 -32.68
CA ARG A 132 1.14 -6.75 -33.00
C ARG A 132 0.87 -7.99 -33.88
N VAL A 133 -0.34 -8.53 -33.82
CA VAL A 133 -0.71 -9.77 -34.52
C VAL A 133 -1.23 -9.46 -35.92
N ASN A 134 -1.93 -8.36 -36.10
CA ASN A 134 -2.55 -7.97 -37.36
C ASN A 134 -1.91 -6.68 -37.87
N ASN A 135 -0.99 -6.79 -38.83
CA ASN A 135 -0.28 -5.63 -39.37
C ASN A 135 -1.24 -4.60 -39.98
N GLY A 136 -1.01 -3.32 -39.68
CA GLY A 136 -1.81 -2.21 -40.15
C GLY A 136 -3.20 -2.08 -39.52
N LYS A 137 -3.52 -2.90 -38.50
CA LYS A 137 -4.77 -2.80 -37.75
C LYS A 137 -4.56 -2.28 -36.32
N PHE A 138 -5.61 -1.71 -35.78
CA PHE A 138 -5.62 -1.12 -34.44
C PHE A 138 -6.81 -1.64 -33.63
N PHE A 139 -6.59 -1.78 -32.35
CA PHE A 139 -7.63 -1.79 -31.35
C PHE A 139 -7.88 -0.38 -30.85
N ALA A 140 -8.97 -0.18 -30.14
CA ALA A 140 -9.28 1.07 -29.45
C ALA A 140 -9.64 0.80 -28.00
N LEU A 141 -9.32 1.78 -27.15
CA LEU A 141 -9.91 1.93 -25.83
C LEU A 141 -11.06 2.92 -26.00
N PRO A 142 -12.32 2.48 -26.06
CA PRO A 142 -13.46 3.38 -26.16
C PRO A 142 -13.65 4.10 -24.84
N ILE A 143 -14.31 5.24 -24.88
CA ILE A 143 -14.68 6.04 -23.72
C ILE A 143 -16.02 5.55 -23.18
#